data_79cac51b0c182ba9578b6d4e6b8e8915
#
_entry.id   79cac51b0c182ba9578b6d4e6b8e8915
#
_cell.length_a   1.000
_cell.length_b   1.000
_cell.length_c   1.000
_cell.angle_alpha   90.00
_cell.angle_beta   90.00
_cell.angle_gamma   90.00
#
_symmetry.space_group_name_H-M   'P 1'
#
loop_
_entity.id
_entity.type
_entity.pdbx_description
1 polymer ?
#
loop_
_entity_poly.entity_id
_entity_poly.type
_entity_poly.pdbx_seq_one_letter_code
_entity_poly.pdbx_strand_id
1 'polypeptide(L)'
;ALQVITTKASDEYKTNKATATNLKPNTRYYYSYTINGKWTEPALYKTKNTKRYTFGFVGDPQIGASYRNMNGETELEKQDKAVRNDSFNWNNTIKNMIRRNCDLSFIISAGDQIQSGYKKNESYDHNEIEYAGYLSPCVLKSIPIATTIGNHDENSENYSYHFNLPNKSKLGSTVAGGDY
;
A
#
# COMPACT_ATOMS: atom_id res chain seq x y z
N ALA A 1 -19.91 12.77 -5.86
CA ALA A 1 -18.63 12.72 -5.11
C ALA A 1 -18.75 11.66 -4.02
N LEU A 2 -17.66 10.94 -3.73
CA LEU A 2 -17.61 10.02 -2.59
C LEU A 2 -17.45 10.80 -1.29
N GLN A 3 -17.99 10.26 -0.21
CA GLN A 3 -17.69 10.74 1.12
C GLN A 3 -16.23 10.41 1.47
N VAL A 4 -15.49 11.38 1.93
CA VAL A 4 -14.09 11.23 2.35
C VAL A 4 -14.00 11.36 3.86
N ILE A 5 -13.31 10.42 4.49
CA ILE A 5 -12.96 10.46 5.91
C ILE A 5 -11.51 10.91 6.00
N THR A 6 -11.28 12.05 6.62
CA THR A 6 -9.93 12.60 6.84
C THR A 6 -9.52 12.37 8.29
N THR A 7 -8.35 11.79 8.50
CA THR A 7 -7.78 11.56 9.83
C THR A 7 -6.38 12.17 9.89
N LYS A 8 -6.04 12.83 10.99
CA LYS A 8 -4.68 13.29 11.25
C LYS A 8 -3.82 12.07 11.58
N ALA A 9 -2.75 11.88 10.82
CA ALA A 9 -1.81 10.78 11.02
C ALA A 9 -0.57 11.24 11.82
N SER A 10 -0.09 12.46 11.56
CA SER A 10 1.00 13.11 12.31
C SER A 10 0.81 14.62 12.27
N ASP A 11 1.78 15.39 12.74
CA ASP A 11 1.72 16.84 12.64
C ASP A 11 1.80 17.33 11.19
N GLU A 12 2.46 16.58 10.32
CA GLU A 12 2.67 16.92 8.91
C GLU A 12 1.70 16.20 7.97
N TYR A 13 1.16 15.04 8.36
CA TYR A 13 0.40 14.15 7.48
C TYR A 13 -1.06 13.99 7.89
N LYS A 14 -1.90 13.91 6.87
CA LYS A 14 -3.31 13.52 6.98
C LYS A 14 -3.60 12.42 6.00
N THR A 15 -4.37 11.42 6.41
CA THR A 15 -4.88 10.40 5.51
C THR A 15 -6.31 10.71 5.09
N ASN A 16 -6.64 10.39 3.83
CA ASN A 16 -7.98 10.57 3.28
C ASN A 16 -8.45 9.22 2.73
N LYS A 17 -9.54 8.71 3.26
CA LYS A 17 -10.14 7.44 2.86
C LYS A 17 -11.51 7.65 2.27
N ALA A 18 -11.79 7.01 1.14
CA ALA A 18 -13.10 7.00 0.52
C ALA A 18 -13.44 5.58 0.03
N THR A 19 -14.70 5.20 0.15
CA THR A 19 -15.18 3.88 -0.28
C THR A 19 -16.23 4.05 -1.37
N ALA A 20 -15.99 3.46 -2.52
CA ALA A 20 -16.98 3.35 -3.59
C ALA A 20 -17.75 2.05 -3.42
N THR A 21 -19.08 2.16 -3.35
CA THR A 21 -20.00 1.02 -3.17
C THR A 21 -20.92 0.86 -4.38
N ASN A 22 -21.63 -0.26 -4.45
CA ASN A 22 -22.64 -0.54 -5.49
C ASN A 22 -22.07 -0.49 -6.94
N LEU A 23 -20.81 -0.84 -7.09
CA LEU A 23 -20.18 -0.92 -8.40
C LEU A 23 -20.70 -2.14 -9.15
N LYS A 24 -21.08 -1.92 -10.44
CA LYS A 24 -21.54 -3.00 -11.34
C LYS A 24 -20.35 -3.88 -11.77
N PRO A 25 -20.49 -5.20 -11.87
CA PRO A 25 -19.46 -6.08 -12.43
C PRO A 25 -19.10 -5.72 -13.88
N ASN A 26 -17.89 -6.07 -14.30
CA ASN A 26 -17.37 -5.87 -15.67
C ASN A 26 -17.49 -4.45 -16.21
N THR A 27 -17.45 -3.45 -15.34
CA THR A 27 -17.69 -2.04 -15.68
C THR A 27 -16.42 -1.22 -15.51
N ARG A 28 -16.18 -0.28 -16.40
CA ARG A 28 -15.09 0.70 -16.30
C ARG A 28 -15.57 1.90 -15.52
N TYR A 29 -14.79 2.29 -14.51
CA TYR A 29 -14.97 3.48 -13.71
C TYR A 29 -13.73 4.35 -13.80
N TYR A 30 -13.93 5.64 -13.78
CA TYR A 30 -12.85 6.62 -13.70
C TYR A 30 -13.00 7.37 -12.40
N TYR A 31 -11.89 7.56 -11.70
CA TYR A 31 -11.87 8.34 -10.47
C TYR A 31 -10.72 9.33 -10.48
N SER A 32 -10.94 10.46 -9.85
CA SER A 32 -9.94 11.48 -9.60
C SER A 32 -10.16 12.07 -8.21
N TYR A 33 -9.16 12.71 -7.69
CA TYR A 33 -9.18 13.39 -6.41
C TYR A 33 -8.45 14.72 -6.52
N THR A 34 -8.62 15.60 -5.54
CA THR A 34 -7.95 16.90 -5.53
C THR A 34 -6.68 16.86 -4.70
N ILE A 35 -5.63 17.46 -5.23
CA ILE A 35 -4.39 17.78 -4.50
C ILE A 35 -4.21 19.29 -4.59
N ASN A 36 -4.14 19.95 -3.44
CA ASN A 36 -4.00 21.43 -3.38
C ASN A 36 -5.04 22.16 -4.27
N GLY A 37 -6.28 21.70 -4.22
CA GLY A 37 -7.38 22.28 -4.98
C GLY A 37 -7.40 21.98 -6.49
N LYS A 38 -6.46 21.20 -7.01
CA LYS A 38 -6.41 20.78 -8.41
C LYS A 38 -6.79 19.31 -8.56
N TRP A 39 -7.61 19.01 -9.55
CA TRP A 39 -7.97 17.63 -9.89
C TRP A 39 -6.78 16.89 -10.48
N THR A 40 -6.59 15.63 -10.04
CA THR A 40 -5.65 14.72 -10.68
C THR A 40 -6.20 14.23 -12.02
N GLU A 41 -5.30 13.75 -12.89
CA GLU A 41 -5.71 12.97 -14.05
C GLU A 41 -6.55 11.77 -13.61
N PRO A 42 -7.64 11.45 -14.34
CA PRO A 42 -8.50 10.33 -13.97
C PRO A 42 -7.75 8.99 -14.05
N ALA A 43 -7.83 8.20 -12.99
CA ALA A 43 -7.37 6.83 -12.99
C ALA A 43 -8.51 5.87 -13.38
N LEU A 44 -8.18 4.85 -14.17
CA LEU A 44 -9.12 3.82 -14.58
C LEU A 44 -9.14 2.69 -13.56
N TYR A 45 -10.32 2.33 -13.11
CA TYR A 45 -10.58 1.06 -12.43
C TYR A 45 -11.65 0.27 -13.20
N LYS A 46 -11.36 -1.01 -13.48
CA LYS A 46 -12.33 -1.91 -14.10
C LYS A 46 -12.71 -3.00 -13.11
N THR A 47 -13.97 -3.00 -12.67
CA THR A 47 -14.52 -4.12 -11.91
C THR A 47 -14.48 -5.40 -12.75
N LYS A 48 -14.16 -6.51 -12.14
CA LYS A 48 -14.06 -7.81 -12.79
C LYS A 48 -15.32 -8.65 -12.58
N ASN A 49 -15.31 -9.83 -13.15
CA ASN A 49 -16.36 -10.82 -12.95
C ASN A 49 -16.30 -11.34 -11.51
N THR A 50 -17.45 -11.45 -10.85
CA THR A 50 -17.57 -11.96 -9.48
C THR A 50 -17.60 -13.49 -9.40
N LYS A 51 -17.80 -14.19 -10.52
CA LYS A 51 -17.87 -15.66 -10.57
C LYS A 51 -16.52 -16.31 -10.91
N ARG A 52 -15.70 -15.63 -11.69
CA ARG A 52 -14.35 -16.10 -12.07
C ARG A 52 -13.38 -14.92 -11.97
N TYR A 53 -12.29 -15.12 -11.26
CA TYR A 53 -11.27 -14.11 -11.09
C TYR A 53 -9.90 -14.75 -10.93
N THR A 54 -8.90 -14.03 -11.37
CA THR A 54 -7.48 -14.34 -11.14
C THR A 54 -6.95 -13.33 -10.15
N PHE A 55 -6.19 -13.77 -9.17
CA PHE A 55 -5.52 -12.85 -8.23
C PHE A 55 -4.03 -13.14 -8.16
N GLY A 56 -3.26 -12.11 -7.88
CA GLY A 56 -1.86 -12.23 -7.53
C GLY A 56 -1.72 -12.46 -6.03
N PHE A 57 -0.79 -13.32 -5.64
CA PHE A 57 -0.42 -13.51 -4.25
C PHE A 57 1.05 -13.15 -4.09
N VAL A 58 1.35 -12.26 -3.17
CA VAL A 58 2.71 -11.81 -2.86
C VAL A 58 2.90 -11.77 -1.34
N GLY A 59 4.12 -11.93 -0.89
CA GLY A 59 4.49 -11.76 0.50
C GLY A 59 5.86 -11.11 0.59
N ASP A 60 6.15 -10.53 1.72
CA ASP A 60 7.47 -10.04 2.11
C ASP A 60 8.11 -9.08 1.09
N PRO A 61 7.43 -8.05 0.58
CA PRO A 61 8.10 -7.05 -0.24
C PRO A 61 9.13 -6.26 0.56
N GLN A 62 8.95 -6.14 1.87
CA GLN A 62 9.87 -5.60 2.88
C GLN A 62 10.69 -4.41 2.36
N ILE A 63 10.01 -3.38 1.88
CA ILE A 63 10.66 -2.17 1.36
C ILE A 63 11.57 -1.58 2.45
N GLY A 64 12.85 -1.43 2.14
CA GLY A 64 13.89 -1.05 3.10
C GLY A 64 14.80 -2.20 3.54
N ALA A 65 14.46 -3.47 3.26
CA ALA A 65 15.20 -4.64 3.74
C ALA A 65 16.66 -4.68 3.26
N SER A 66 16.93 -4.13 2.09
CA SER A 66 18.28 -4.13 1.53
C SER A 66 19.26 -3.16 2.22
N TYR A 67 18.83 -2.40 3.25
CA TYR A 67 19.62 -1.34 3.87
C TYR A 67 20.99 -1.81 4.40
N ARG A 68 21.08 -3.06 4.87
CA ARG A 68 22.34 -3.63 5.36
C ARG A 68 23.40 -3.80 4.27
N ASN A 69 22.96 -3.86 3.02
CA ASN A 69 23.82 -4.00 1.85
C ASN A 69 24.10 -2.64 1.20
N MET A 70 23.57 -1.55 1.74
CA MET A 70 23.76 -0.22 1.21
C MET A 70 24.95 0.48 1.83
N ASN A 71 25.77 1.12 0.99
CA ASN A 71 26.81 2.03 1.44
C ASN A 71 26.20 3.39 1.75
N GLY A 72 26.58 3.98 2.87
CA GLY A 72 26.13 5.31 3.29
C GLY A 72 26.87 5.75 4.56
N GLU A 73 27.02 7.06 4.72
CA GLU A 73 27.67 7.63 5.92
C GLU A 73 26.70 7.64 7.11
N THR A 74 25.39 7.67 6.84
CA THR A 74 24.34 7.68 7.87
C THR A 74 23.35 6.55 7.64
N GLU A 75 22.63 6.17 8.68
CA GLU A 75 21.56 5.17 8.60
C GLU A 75 20.41 5.66 7.69
N LEU A 76 20.12 6.96 7.69
CA LEU A 76 19.11 7.57 6.83
C LEU A 76 19.49 7.45 5.34
N GLU A 77 20.76 7.69 4.99
CA GLU A 77 21.23 7.49 3.62
C GLU A 77 21.13 6.04 3.16
N LYS A 78 21.45 5.10 4.04
CA LYS A 78 21.33 3.67 3.73
C LYS A 78 19.87 3.29 3.52
N GLN A 79 18.96 3.80 4.37
CA GLN A 79 17.53 3.57 4.23
C GLN A 79 17.00 4.13 2.91
N ASP A 80 17.33 5.37 2.57
CA ASP A 80 16.88 6.03 1.34
C ASP A 80 17.32 5.23 0.09
N LYS A 81 18.58 4.77 0.08
CA LYS A 81 19.10 3.90 -0.99
C LYS A 81 18.38 2.54 -1.03
N ALA A 82 18.13 1.95 0.13
CA ALA A 82 17.40 0.69 0.22
C ALA A 82 15.97 0.82 -0.29
N VAL A 83 15.25 1.83 0.16
CA VAL A 83 13.87 2.09 -0.28
C VAL A 83 13.81 2.27 -1.80
N ARG A 84 14.73 3.02 -2.41
CA ARG A 84 14.78 3.19 -3.87
C ARG A 84 15.03 1.86 -4.59
N ASN A 85 15.99 1.07 -4.11
CA ASN A 85 16.32 -0.23 -4.69
C ASN A 85 15.14 -1.20 -4.61
N ASP A 86 14.57 -1.34 -3.42
CA ASP A 86 13.51 -2.30 -3.14
C ASP A 86 12.21 -1.90 -3.85
N SER A 87 11.90 -0.61 -3.88
CA SER A 87 10.76 -0.07 -4.64
C SER A 87 10.89 -0.31 -6.14
N PHE A 88 12.09 -0.19 -6.70
CA PHE A 88 12.34 -0.50 -8.10
C PHE A 88 12.08 -1.98 -8.39
N ASN A 89 12.60 -2.87 -7.55
CA ASN A 89 12.42 -4.31 -7.70
C ASN A 89 10.96 -4.71 -7.49
N TRP A 90 10.30 -4.15 -6.49
CA TRP A 90 8.88 -4.34 -6.23
C TRP A 90 8.02 -3.91 -7.43
N ASN A 91 8.25 -2.70 -7.96
CA ASN A 91 7.54 -2.21 -9.13
C ASN A 91 7.72 -3.12 -10.34
N ASN A 92 8.92 -3.64 -10.57
CA ASN A 92 9.18 -4.60 -11.64
C ASN A 92 8.46 -5.94 -11.41
N THR A 93 8.40 -6.42 -10.18
CA THR A 93 7.66 -7.63 -9.81
C THR A 93 6.17 -7.48 -10.13
N ILE A 94 5.55 -6.40 -9.68
CA ILE A 94 4.14 -6.12 -9.94
C ILE A 94 3.86 -5.95 -11.44
N LYS A 95 4.69 -5.20 -12.16
CA LYS A 95 4.56 -5.05 -13.62
C LYS A 95 4.65 -6.38 -14.36
N ASN A 96 5.59 -7.23 -13.97
CA ASN A 96 5.77 -8.54 -14.60
C ASN A 96 4.60 -9.49 -14.29
N MET A 97 4.09 -9.47 -13.07
CA MET A 97 2.89 -10.22 -12.68
C MET A 97 1.70 -9.85 -13.58
N ILE A 98 1.43 -8.56 -13.75
CA ILE A 98 0.31 -8.06 -14.54
C ILE A 98 0.51 -8.36 -16.03
N ARG A 99 1.72 -8.16 -16.54
CA ARG A 99 2.03 -8.43 -17.95
C ARG A 99 1.80 -9.91 -18.32
N ARG A 100 2.06 -10.82 -17.39
CA ARG A 100 1.85 -12.27 -17.59
C ARG A 100 0.42 -12.72 -17.33
N ASN A 101 -0.36 -11.92 -16.61
CA ASN A 101 -1.73 -12.22 -16.19
C ASN A 101 -2.63 -11.01 -16.43
N CYS A 102 -2.95 -10.74 -17.69
CA CYS A 102 -3.71 -9.55 -18.10
C CYS A 102 -5.17 -9.51 -17.59
N ASP A 103 -5.68 -10.62 -17.09
CA ASP A 103 -7.00 -10.75 -16.46
C ASP A 103 -6.99 -10.58 -14.94
N LEU A 104 -5.84 -10.24 -14.35
CA LEU A 104 -5.68 -10.06 -12.91
C LEU A 104 -6.75 -9.11 -12.35
N SER A 105 -7.43 -9.56 -11.31
CA SER A 105 -8.54 -8.83 -10.68
C SER A 105 -8.07 -7.99 -9.51
N PHE A 106 -7.20 -8.53 -8.68
CA PHE A 106 -6.61 -7.90 -7.50
C PHE A 106 -5.33 -8.62 -7.07
N ILE A 107 -4.63 -8.06 -6.11
CA ILE A 107 -3.44 -8.63 -5.50
C ILE A 107 -3.73 -8.83 -4.01
N ILE A 108 -3.30 -9.95 -3.45
CA ILE A 108 -3.22 -10.18 -2.00
C ILE A 108 -1.76 -10.04 -1.60
N SER A 109 -1.49 -9.19 -0.62
CA SER A 109 -0.17 -9.02 0.00
C SER A 109 -0.19 -9.59 1.41
N ALA A 110 0.56 -10.65 1.63
CA ALA A 110 0.52 -11.44 2.85
C ALA A 110 1.46 -10.91 3.95
N GLY A 111 1.42 -9.62 4.21
CA GLY A 111 2.20 -8.99 5.26
C GLY A 111 3.60 -8.54 4.83
N ASP A 112 4.31 -7.96 5.78
CA ASP A 112 5.67 -7.45 5.66
C ASP A 112 5.85 -6.51 4.46
N GLN A 113 5.00 -5.49 4.39
CA GLN A 113 5.05 -4.48 3.34
C GLN A 113 6.31 -3.64 3.43
N ILE A 114 6.74 -3.36 4.67
CA ILE A 114 7.90 -2.54 4.99
C ILE A 114 8.89 -3.30 5.86
N GLN A 115 10.11 -2.77 6.00
CA GLN A 115 11.16 -3.40 6.80
C GLN A 115 11.13 -2.97 8.27
N SER A 116 10.88 -1.70 8.56
CA SER A 116 11.18 -1.12 9.88
C SER A 116 10.02 -1.09 10.87
N GLY A 117 8.80 -1.43 10.45
CA GLY A 117 7.61 -1.35 11.29
C GLY A 117 7.51 -2.40 12.41
N TYR A 118 8.50 -3.30 12.55
CA TYR A 118 8.62 -4.17 13.72
C TYR A 118 9.22 -3.46 14.93
N LYS A 119 9.90 -2.34 14.72
CA LYS A 119 10.57 -1.60 15.78
C LYS A 119 9.54 -0.82 16.60
N LYS A 120 9.57 -1.03 17.90
CA LYS A 120 8.77 -0.22 18.83
C LYS A 120 9.31 1.19 18.87
N ASN A 121 8.41 2.17 18.81
CA ASN A 121 8.75 3.59 18.86
C ASN A 121 9.59 4.08 17.65
N GLU A 122 9.53 3.40 16.50
CA GLU A 122 10.10 3.93 15.28
C GLU A 122 9.31 5.19 14.87
N SER A 123 10.00 6.14 14.24
CA SER A 123 9.35 7.38 13.83
C SER A 123 8.34 7.13 12.72
N TYR A 124 7.27 7.95 12.71
CA TYR A 124 6.29 7.93 11.63
C TYR A 124 6.95 8.11 10.27
N ASP A 125 7.87 9.07 10.15
CA ASP A 125 8.54 9.41 8.88
C ASP A 125 9.40 8.28 8.35
N HIS A 126 10.06 7.54 9.24
CA HIS A 126 10.88 6.38 8.85
C HIS A 126 10.02 5.29 8.19
N ASN A 127 8.89 4.95 8.80
CA ASN A 127 7.94 4.00 8.23
C ASN A 127 7.26 4.56 6.97
N GLU A 128 6.99 5.87 6.93
CA GLU A 128 6.30 6.53 5.82
C GLU A 128 7.10 6.45 4.52
N ILE A 129 8.41 6.64 4.57
CA ILE A 129 9.29 6.51 3.40
C ILE A 129 9.20 5.10 2.81
N GLU A 130 9.17 4.06 3.64
CA GLU A 130 9.06 2.68 3.20
C GLU A 130 7.67 2.38 2.61
N TYR A 131 6.58 2.85 3.24
CA TYR A 131 5.23 2.72 2.68
C TYR A 131 5.06 3.50 1.37
N ALA A 132 5.66 4.67 1.24
CA ALA A 132 5.68 5.40 -0.03
C ALA A 132 6.35 4.57 -1.14
N GLY A 133 7.41 3.86 -0.81
CA GLY A 133 8.06 2.90 -1.70
C GLY A 133 7.14 1.73 -2.10
N TYR A 134 6.47 1.12 -1.12
CA TYR A 134 5.52 0.03 -1.35
C TYR A 134 4.35 0.44 -2.25
N LEU A 135 3.81 1.63 -2.05
CA LEU A 135 2.68 2.17 -2.81
C LEU A 135 3.07 2.85 -4.13
N SER A 136 4.36 2.91 -4.45
CA SER A 136 4.88 3.60 -5.64
C SER A 136 4.45 3.03 -7.00
N PRO A 137 4.14 1.71 -7.18
CA PRO A 137 3.75 1.19 -8.48
C PRO A 137 2.48 1.86 -9.00
N CYS A 138 2.59 2.64 -10.10
CA CYS A 138 1.46 3.38 -10.68
C CYS A 138 0.26 2.50 -11.02
N VAL A 139 0.46 1.23 -11.29
CA VAL A 139 -0.57 0.27 -11.64
C VAL A 139 -1.52 -0.02 -10.48
N LEU A 140 -1.12 0.21 -9.23
CA LEU A 140 -1.97 0.09 -8.04
C LEU A 140 -3.14 1.10 -8.05
N LYS A 141 -3.08 2.12 -8.89
CA LYS A 141 -4.24 2.99 -9.17
C LYS A 141 -5.36 2.27 -9.92
N SER A 142 -5.07 1.16 -10.60
CA SER A 142 -6.01 0.43 -11.44
C SER A 142 -6.28 -1.00 -10.98
N ILE A 143 -5.39 -1.58 -10.16
CA ILE A 143 -5.51 -2.93 -9.63
C ILE A 143 -5.48 -2.84 -8.10
N PRO A 144 -6.58 -3.22 -7.43
CA PRO A 144 -6.62 -3.21 -5.97
C PRO A 144 -5.60 -4.14 -5.35
N ILE A 145 -5.05 -3.74 -4.22
CA ILE A 145 -4.24 -4.59 -3.37
C ILE A 145 -4.91 -4.72 -2.01
N ALA A 146 -5.11 -5.96 -1.58
CA ALA A 146 -5.59 -6.30 -0.24
C ALA A 146 -4.39 -6.75 0.59
N THR A 147 -4.16 -6.09 1.71
CA THR A 147 -3.00 -6.34 2.57
C THR A 147 -3.41 -7.01 3.87
N THR A 148 -2.52 -7.80 4.45
CA THR A 148 -2.56 -8.24 5.84
C THR A 148 -1.35 -7.69 6.57
N ILE A 149 -1.40 -7.67 7.89
CA ILE A 149 -0.29 -7.24 8.74
C ILE A 149 0.71 -8.40 8.84
N GLY A 150 2.00 -8.11 8.62
CA GLY A 150 3.09 -9.01 8.94
C GLY A 150 3.84 -8.58 10.19
N ASN A 151 4.84 -9.35 10.61
CA ASN A 151 5.61 -9.00 11.81
C ASN A 151 6.49 -7.75 11.60
N HIS A 152 6.80 -7.40 10.35
CA HIS A 152 7.51 -6.17 10.02
C HIS A 152 6.60 -4.93 9.90
N ASP A 153 5.28 -5.10 10.02
CA ASP A 153 4.30 -4.00 10.04
C ASP A 153 3.70 -3.78 11.44
N GLU A 154 3.80 -4.75 12.34
CA GLU A 154 2.95 -4.89 13.54
C GLU A 154 3.01 -3.72 14.52
N ASN A 155 4.13 -3.01 14.60
CA ASN A 155 4.30 -1.86 15.46
C ASN A 155 4.18 -0.52 14.71
N SER A 156 3.84 -0.53 13.43
CA SER A 156 3.68 0.67 12.61
C SER A 156 2.24 1.18 12.61
N GLU A 157 2.01 2.34 13.21
CA GLU A 157 0.71 3.03 13.10
C GLU A 157 0.38 3.43 11.66
N ASN A 158 1.42 3.66 10.83
CA ASN A 158 1.27 4.05 9.42
C ASN A 158 0.43 3.05 8.62
N TYR A 159 0.51 1.75 8.94
CA TYR A 159 -0.28 0.73 8.27
C TYR A 159 -1.77 1.10 8.25
N SER A 160 -2.34 1.39 9.41
CA SER A 160 -3.76 1.71 9.53
C SER A 160 -4.15 3.01 8.79
N TYR A 161 -3.21 3.89 8.53
CA TYR A 161 -3.47 5.12 7.79
C TYR A 161 -3.46 4.91 6.27
N HIS A 162 -2.65 3.99 5.77
CA HIS A 162 -2.56 3.70 4.33
C HIS A 162 -3.66 2.80 3.81
N PHE A 163 -4.09 1.81 4.62
CA PHE A 163 -5.03 0.78 4.15
C PHE A 163 -6.42 1.00 4.70
N ASN A 164 -7.43 0.90 3.81
CA ASN A 164 -8.85 1.03 4.14
C ASN A 164 -9.50 -0.35 4.12
N LEU A 165 -9.17 -1.16 5.12
CA LEU A 165 -9.63 -2.55 5.20
C LEU A 165 -11.10 -2.62 5.61
N PRO A 166 -11.91 -3.47 4.98
CA PRO A 166 -13.37 -3.47 5.17
C PRO A 166 -13.83 -4.16 6.46
N ASN A 167 -13.03 -5.07 7.00
CA ASN A 167 -13.45 -5.98 8.08
C ASN A 167 -12.58 -5.80 9.33
N LYS A 168 -12.55 -4.58 9.86
CA LYS A 168 -11.80 -4.29 11.08
C LYS A 168 -12.27 -5.14 12.26
N SER A 169 -11.34 -5.77 12.95
CA SER A 169 -11.56 -6.64 14.08
C SER A 169 -10.62 -6.28 15.23
N LYS A 170 -10.97 -6.67 16.45
CA LYS A 170 -10.09 -6.61 17.63
C LYS A 170 -9.36 -7.93 17.89
N LEU A 171 -9.64 -8.95 17.10
CA LEU A 171 -8.96 -10.25 17.21
C LEU A 171 -7.56 -10.12 16.62
N GLY A 172 -6.54 -10.53 17.37
CA GLY A 172 -5.15 -10.43 16.96
C GLY A 172 -4.64 -9.00 16.80
N SER A 173 -5.22 -8.04 17.53
CA SER A 173 -4.86 -6.62 17.41
C SER A 173 -3.40 -6.36 17.74
N THR A 174 -2.73 -5.61 16.88
CA THR A 174 -1.39 -5.06 17.03
C THR A 174 -1.44 -3.53 17.04
N VAL A 175 -0.31 -2.85 17.12
CA VAL A 175 -0.23 -1.38 16.97
C VAL A 175 -0.74 -0.97 15.58
N ALA A 176 -0.41 -1.75 14.56
CA ALA A 176 -0.87 -1.50 13.19
C ALA A 176 -2.40 -1.67 13.00
N GLY A 177 -3.06 -2.35 13.93
CA GLY A 177 -4.50 -2.63 13.91
C GLY A 177 -4.79 -4.13 13.91
N GLY A 178 -6.05 -4.51 14.03
CA GLY A 178 -6.51 -5.90 14.00
C GLY A 178 -7.28 -6.20 12.73
N ASP A 179 -6.67 -5.98 11.59
CA ASP A 179 -7.35 -6.02 10.29
C ASP A 179 -6.95 -7.29 9.53
N TYR A 180 -7.94 -8.07 9.13
CA TYR A 180 -7.83 -9.28 8.29
C TYR A 180 -8.65 -9.12 7.03
#